data_1e21bcfb9c80cd4db1ff6f9cc1237738
#
_entry.id   1e21bcfb9c80cd4db1ff6f9cc1237738
#
_cell.length_a   1.000
_cell.length_b   1.000
_cell.length_c   1.000
_cell.angle_alpha   90.00
_cell.angle_beta   90.00
_cell.angle_gamma   90.00
#
_symmetry.space_group_name_H-M   'P 1'
#
loop_
_entity.id
_entity.type
_entity.pdbx_description
1 polymer ?
#
loop_
_entity_poly.entity_id
_entity_poly.type
_entity_poly.pdbx_seq_one_letter_code
_entity_poly.pdbx_strand_id
1 'polypeptide(L)'
;MSARYVRAVRSVMLCLPFVVGSVVLAQAPAARSVSEAAPAPRDAEATSAAVELDQKIIADVKSKSELMKNLQYLSDVIGPRLTGSKNLDKASHWTAEKMKEYGLENVRLEPWEIPVGWERGHATMKLIEPANGRTIAVASSGWTPGTKGKVTGPVVALQGRTKADLEKYKGKLKNAVVLVTPPGEMQPISDLTYFGMRPNQPLDKSAGGRQGFAPKKEAPKEEPKKAAPPEELKKDVPAPQPVPAAAKAAEAKKDEPKKDQPPAGRRPGGFGGGFGFMSTATEFATAEGAAAILTQSSKPHGLIAVSGSWRGRDRGEQQEGVARLVCAYEHYGMLWRLATDPNREVKVELDVANKFIPGPVTCYNTVGEIKGSEKPDEFVVIGAHLDSWDLGQGTTDNGTGSCVILECARILGELTRQGVRPKRTIRFVLYTGEEQGLHGSRQYVEKHKAEMPKTSVSLVHDTGTGRVKGFALMGREAVRKVLDPELASLAGLGFEGLSLRFSGGSDHQSFEGTGVPGFACVQEPDEYRLTHHTQTDTFDKAKEPNLVQGAQVMAVTAMRVANLPEMLPRERPEGAGGRRGESPRKAEGKEEKKLEKAVVKD
;
A
#
# COMPACT_ATOMS: atom_id res chain seq x y z
N MET A 1 -18.33 -51.44 -46.81
CA MET A 1 -17.35 -52.39 -47.28
C MET A 1 -16.19 -52.31 -46.27
N SER A 2 -16.14 -53.21 -45.22
CA SER A 2 -15.59 -54.57 -45.17
C SER A 2 -14.13 -54.56 -45.56
N ALA A 3 -13.13 -55.04 -44.81
CA ALA A 3 -12.97 -56.05 -43.79
C ALA A 3 -11.57 -55.85 -43.12
N ARG A 4 -11.33 -56.01 -41.85
CA ARG A 4 -10.91 -57.19 -41.06
C ARG A 4 -9.69 -58.01 -41.63
N TYR A 5 -8.61 -58.18 -40.81
CA TYR A 5 -7.98 -59.45 -40.39
C TYR A 5 -6.69 -59.14 -39.59
N VAL A 6 -6.52 -59.47 -38.35
CA VAL A 6 -6.35 -60.67 -37.49
C VAL A 6 -4.94 -61.29 -37.55
N ARG A 7 -4.28 -61.26 -36.38
CA ARG A 7 -3.34 -62.16 -35.65
C ARG A 7 -2.24 -62.93 -36.40
N ALA A 8 -1.04 -62.94 -35.80
CA ALA A 8 -0.41 -64.18 -35.37
C ALA A 8 0.76 -63.95 -34.38
N VAL A 9 0.68 -64.67 -33.29
CA VAL A 9 1.69 -64.96 -32.27
C VAL A 9 2.64 -66.01 -32.78
N ARG A 10 3.97 -65.91 -32.50
CA ARG A 10 4.85 -67.05 -32.32
C ARG A 10 6.00 -66.73 -31.39
N SER A 11 6.01 -67.42 -30.25
CA SER A 11 7.15 -67.59 -29.34
C SER A 11 8.24 -68.49 -29.98
N VAL A 12 9.48 -68.12 -29.80
CA VAL A 12 10.60 -69.10 -29.81
C VAL A 12 11.56 -68.70 -28.69
N MET A 13 11.78 -69.71 -27.85
CA MET A 13 12.74 -69.77 -26.75
C MET A 13 14.06 -70.29 -27.34
N LEU A 14 15.26 -69.80 -26.99
CA LEU A 14 16.38 -70.56 -26.56
C LEU A 14 17.70 -69.76 -26.38
N CYS A 15 18.35 -70.10 -25.26
CA CYS A 15 19.81 -70.19 -24.98
C CYS A 15 20.61 -68.89 -24.70
N LEU A 16 20.95 -68.78 -23.43
CA LEU A 16 22.15 -68.07 -22.92
C LEU A 16 23.47 -68.66 -23.45
N PRO A 17 24.51 -67.81 -23.55
CA PRO A 17 25.70 -68.09 -22.71
C PRO A 17 26.14 -66.82 -21.92
N PHE A 18 26.66 -67.11 -20.73
CA PHE A 18 27.38 -66.21 -19.84
C PHE A 18 28.60 -65.59 -20.54
N VAL A 19 28.69 -64.24 -20.51
CA VAL A 19 29.99 -63.59 -20.72
C VAL A 19 30.16 -62.60 -19.55
N VAL A 20 31.26 -62.86 -18.82
CA VAL A 20 31.76 -61.94 -17.79
C VAL A 20 32.33 -60.72 -18.49
N GLY A 21 31.68 -59.57 -18.26
CA GLY A 21 32.10 -58.29 -18.82
C GLY A 21 32.32 -57.28 -17.69
N SER A 22 33.50 -56.71 -17.65
CA SER A 22 34.04 -55.77 -16.69
C SER A 22 33.14 -54.58 -16.46
N VAL A 23 32.91 -54.23 -15.19
CA VAL A 23 32.22 -52.97 -14.77
C VAL A 23 33.14 -51.82 -15.11
N VAL A 24 32.77 -51.05 -16.12
CA VAL A 24 33.30 -49.71 -16.37
C VAL A 24 32.44 -48.74 -15.57
N LEU A 25 33.00 -48.20 -14.49
CA LEU A 25 32.43 -47.06 -13.76
C LEU A 25 32.39 -45.85 -14.71
N ALA A 26 31.22 -45.53 -15.22
CA ALA A 26 30.99 -44.28 -15.90
C ALA A 26 31.07 -43.11 -14.87
N GLN A 27 32.13 -42.33 -14.96
CA GLN A 27 32.22 -41.04 -14.26
C GLN A 27 31.09 -40.13 -14.72
N ALA A 28 30.31 -39.63 -13.78
CA ALA A 28 29.35 -38.57 -14.00
C ALA A 28 30.05 -37.32 -14.59
N PRO A 29 29.47 -36.63 -15.56
CA PRO A 29 30.05 -35.40 -16.08
C PRO A 29 30.13 -34.36 -14.95
N ALA A 30 31.34 -33.82 -14.75
CA ALA A 30 31.60 -32.73 -13.82
C ALA A 30 30.64 -31.56 -14.14
N ALA A 31 29.90 -31.09 -13.13
CA ALA A 31 29.14 -29.88 -13.20
C ALA A 31 30.08 -28.74 -13.65
N ARG A 32 29.85 -28.22 -14.83
CA ARG A 32 30.47 -26.96 -15.27
C ARG A 32 30.04 -25.88 -14.30
N SER A 33 30.96 -25.40 -13.46
CA SER A 33 30.82 -24.15 -12.76
C SER A 33 30.63 -23.07 -13.82
N VAL A 34 29.42 -22.50 -13.88
CA VAL A 34 29.20 -21.27 -14.62
C VAL A 34 30.02 -20.22 -13.88
N SER A 35 31.16 -19.88 -14.41
CA SER A 35 31.94 -18.72 -13.99
C SER A 35 31.05 -17.51 -14.23
N GLU A 36 30.64 -16.87 -13.14
CA GLU A 36 29.95 -15.56 -13.16
C GLU A 36 30.96 -14.57 -13.74
N ALA A 37 30.87 -14.33 -15.04
CA ALA A 37 31.67 -13.33 -15.71
C ALA A 37 31.36 -11.98 -15.09
N ALA A 38 32.32 -11.35 -14.45
CA ALA A 38 32.24 -9.97 -14.03
C ALA A 38 31.84 -9.13 -15.26
N PRO A 39 30.93 -8.14 -15.13
CA PRO A 39 30.55 -7.27 -16.23
C PRO A 39 31.83 -6.62 -16.82
N ALA A 40 31.92 -6.63 -18.15
CA ALA A 40 33.05 -6.02 -18.85
C ALA A 40 33.23 -4.57 -18.39
N PRO A 41 34.49 -4.11 -18.17
CA PRO A 41 34.75 -2.71 -17.83
C PRO A 41 34.19 -1.81 -18.93
N ARG A 42 33.35 -0.85 -18.55
CA ARG A 42 32.84 0.16 -19.51
C ARG A 42 33.99 1.09 -19.87
N ASP A 43 34.00 1.55 -21.10
CA ASP A 43 34.91 2.60 -21.55
C ASP A 43 34.78 3.83 -20.66
N ALA A 44 35.89 4.39 -20.21
CA ALA A 44 35.91 5.56 -19.33
C ALA A 44 35.20 6.77 -19.96
N GLU A 45 35.26 6.89 -21.28
CA GLU A 45 34.61 7.95 -22.07
C GLU A 45 33.07 7.80 -22.04
N ALA A 46 32.53 6.57 -22.20
CA ALA A 46 31.10 6.29 -22.08
C ALA A 46 30.57 6.57 -20.68
N THR A 47 31.39 6.32 -19.66
CA THR A 47 31.06 6.64 -18.26
C THR A 47 31.00 8.14 -18.03
N SER A 48 31.94 8.93 -18.59
CA SER A 48 31.96 10.40 -18.51
C SER A 48 30.72 11.02 -19.16
N ALA A 49 30.39 10.63 -20.40
CA ALA A 49 29.22 11.14 -21.12
C ALA A 49 27.90 10.86 -20.38
N ALA A 50 27.80 9.69 -19.72
CA ALA A 50 26.62 9.35 -18.95
C ALA A 50 26.52 10.20 -17.66
N VAL A 51 27.64 10.53 -16.99
CA VAL A 51 27.66 11.43 -15.84
C VAL A 51 27.32 12.86 -16.25
N GLU A 52 27.80 13.34 -17.38
CA GLU A 52 27.45 14.66 -17.94
C GLU A 52 25.94 14.77 -18.22
N LEU A 53 25.35 13.71 -18.78
CA LEU A 53 23.91 13.65 -19.00
C LEU A 53 23.12 13.72 -17.68
N ASP A 54 23.56 12.99 -16.63
CA ASP A 54 22.94 13.08 -15.31
C ASP A 54 22.98 14.51 -14.75
N GLN A 55 24.16 15.17 -14.85
CA GLN A 55 24.31 16.55 -14.37
C GLN A 55 23.41 17.52 -15.14
N LYS A 56 23.22 17.29 -16.44
CA LYS A 56 22.29 18.08 -17.26
C LYS A 56 20.85 17.89 -16.80
N ILE A 57 20.41 16.65 -16.54
CA ILE A 57 19.08 16.35 -16.00
C ILE A 57 18.89 17.02 -14.64
N ILE A 58 19.85 16.85 -13.72
CA ILE A 58 19.81 17.39 -12.37
C ILE A 58 19.71 18.92 -12.39
N ALA A 59 20.53 19.59 -13.21
CA ALA A 59 20.56 21.04 -13.32
C ALA A 59 19.27 21.62 -13.93
N ASP A 60 18.74 20.99 -14.97
CA ASP A 60 17.50 21.44 -15.64
C ASP A 60 16.29 21.31 -14.70
N VAL A 61 16.09 20.14 -14.07
CA VAL A 61 15.00 19.92 -13.11
C VAL A 61 15.09 20.92 -11.94
N LYS A 62 16.32 21.22 -11.46
CA LYS A 62 16.52 22.21 -10.39
C LYS A 62 16.12 23.63 -10.79
N SER A 63 16.37 24.02 -12.04
CA SER A 63 16.24 25.42 -12.47
C SER A 63 14.97 25.74 -13.25
N LYS A 64 14.32 24.74 -13.84
CA LYS A 64 13.18 24.93 -14.76
C LYS A 64 11.96 24.07 -14.43
N SER A 65 11.90 23.48 -13.24
CA SER A 65 10.81 22.59 -12.85
C SER A 65 9.45 23.27 -12.91
N GLU A 66 8.49 22.61 -13.52
CA GLU A 66 7.07 22.98 -13.48
C GLU A 66 6.30 22.21 -12.39
N LEU A 67 6.97 21.37 -11.60
CA LEU A 67 6.37 20.44 -10.65
C LEU A 67 5.40 21.12 -9.71
N MET A 68 5.83 22.17 -9.02
CA MET A 68 4.98 22.84 -8.03
C MET A 68 3.77 23.54 -8.66
N LYS A 69 3.93 24.12 -9.85
CA LYS A 69 2.82 24.71 -10.62
C LYS A 69 1.79 23.63 -11.00
N ASN A 70 2.25 22.49 -11.48
CA ASN A 70 1.39 21.36 -11.82
C ASN A 70 0.71 20.78 -10.58
N LEU A 71 1.43 20.64 -9.47
CA LEU A 71 0.91 20.14 -8.21
C LEU A 71 -0.16 21.07 -7.63
N GLN A 72 0.07 22.38 -7.68
CA GLN A 72 -0.93 23.35 -7.26
C GLN A 72 -2.21 23.25 -8.10
N TYR A 73 -2.07 23.16 -9.43
CA TYR A 73 -3.23 23.00 -10.29
C TYR A 73 -3.99 21.68 -10.00
N LEU A 74 -3.26 20.59 -9.81
CA LEU A 74 -3.86 19.30 -9.50
C LEU A 74 -4.57 19.30 -8.14
N SER A 75 -3.98 19.95 -7.12
CA SER A 75 -4.49 19.98 -5.75
C SER A 75 -5.60 21.02 -5.55
N ASP A 76 -5.37 22.28 -5.98
CA ASP A 76 -6.26 23.41 -5.67
C ASP A 76 -7.35 23.61 -6.73
N VAL A 77 -7.06 23.33 -8.02
CA VAL A 77 -8.00 23.60 -9.13
C VAL A 77 -8.81 22.36 -9.51
N ILE A 78 -8.17 21.19 -9.60
CA ILE A 78 -8.87 19.92 -9.82
C ILE A 78 -9.42 19.39 -8.50
N GLY A 79 -8.57 19.35 -7.46
CA GLY A 79 -8.93 18.91 -6.12
C GLY A 79 -8.88 17.39 -5.95
N PRO A 80 -9.60 16.85 -4.94
CA PRO A 80 -9.59 15.42 -4.63
C PRO A 80 -10.10 14.57 -5.80
N ARG A 81 -9.40 13.45 -6.03
CA ARG A 81 -9.53 12.63 -7.24
C ARG A 81 -9.95 11.20 -6.92
N LEU A 82 -11.05 11.08 -6.14
CA LEU A 82 -11.57 9.75 -5.80
C LEU A 82 -11.84 8.92 -7.07
N THR A 83 -11.48 7.65 -7.03
CA THR A 83 -11.66 6.73 -8.17
C THR A 83 -13.10 6.74 -8.67
N GLY A 84 -13.27 6.96 -9.98
CA GLY A 84 -14.57 7.09 -10.62
C GLY A 84 -15.24 8.46 -10.45
N SER A 85 -14.59 9.44 -9.86
CA SER A 85 -15.10 10.80 -9.76
C SER A 85 -14.84 11.62 -11.01
N LYS A 86 -15.63 12.68 -11.22
CA LYS A 86 -15.40 13.65 -12.30
C LYS A 86 -14.06 14.37 -12.21
N ASN A 87 -13.55 14.58 -10.98
CA ASN A 87 -12.25 15.21 -10.79
C ASN A 87 -11.12 14.30 -11.25
N LEU A 88 -11.21 12.99 -11.00
CA LEU A 88 -10.24 12.03 -11.52
C LEU A 88 -10.27 11.97 -13.06
N ASP A 89 -11.45 11.96 -13.66
CA ASP A 89 -11.60 12.01 -15.11
C ASP A 89 -10.93 13.28 -15.69
N LYS A 90 -11.22 14.45 -15.11
CA LYS A 90 -10.57 15.72 -15.48
C LYS A 90 -9.05 15.66 -15.31
N ALA A 91 -8.55 15.06 -14.22
CA ALA A 91 -7.12 14.90 -13.98
C ALA A 91 -6.46 13.98 -15.03
N SER A 92 -7.10 12.87 -15.41
CA SER A 92 -6.61 11.96 -16.43
C SER A 92 -6.46 12.65 -17.78
N HIS A 93 -7.45 13.42 -18.20
CA HIS A 93 -7.38 14.21 -19.45
C HIS A 93 -6.31 15.30 -19.37
N TRP A 94 -6.25 16.05 -18.29
CA TRP A 94 -5.26 17.11 -18.10
C TRP A 94 -3.82 16.55 -18.12
N THR A 95 -3.56 15.43 -17.46
CA THR A 95 -2.22 14.81 -17.47
C THR A 95 -1.83 14.29 -18.85
N ALA A 96 -2.78 13.80 -19.64
CA ALA A 96 -2.54 13.43 -21.02
C ALA A 96 -2.15 14.65 -21.89
N GLU A 97 -2.84 15.80 -21.73
CA GLU A 97 -2.47 17.03 -22.40
C GLU A 97 -1.07 17.52 -21.98
N LYS A 98 -0.74 17.47 -20.69
CA LYS A 98 0.61 17.82 -20.21
C LYS A 98 1.70 16.91 -20.80
N MET A 99 1.46 15.61 -20.90
CA MET A 99 2.41 14.70 -21.54
C MET A 99 2.61 15.03 -23.03
N LYS A 100 1.56 15.41 -23.76
CA LYS A 100 1.67 15.88 -25.16
C LYS A 100 2.45 17.18 -25.25
N GLU A 101 2.17 18.16 -24.39
CA GLU A 101 2.89 19.44 -24.30
C GLU A 101 4.39 19.22 -24.07
N TYR A 102 4.76 18.25 -23.26
CA TYR A 102 6.15 17.86 -23.01
C TYR A 102 6.80 17.08 -24.15
N GLY A 103 6.05 16.76 -25.20
CA GLY A 103 6.57 16.13 -26.42
C GLY A 103 6.67 14.61 -26.34
N LEU A 104 5.89 13.97 -25.47
CA LEU A 104 5.81 12.53 -25.42
C LEU A 104 5.03 12.00 -26.63
N GLU A 105 5.48 10.85 -27.10
CA GLU A 105 4.85 10.10 -28.18
C GLU A 105 3.78 9.13 -27.60
N ASN A 106 2.86 8.69 -28.44
CA ASN A 106 1.86 7.67 -28.10
C ASN A 106 1.07 7.96 -26.80
N VAL A 107 0.76 9.25 -26.58
CA VAL A 107 -0.02 9.66 -25.40
C VAL A 107 -1.47 9.21 -25.54
N ARG A 108 -1.96 8.48 -24.54
CA ARG A 108 -3.31 7.90 -24.56
C ARG A 108 -3.88 7.72 -23.17
N LEU A 109 -5.21 7.65 -23.12
CA LEU A 109 -5.96 7.22 -21.95
C LEU A 109 -6.33 5.74 -22.12
N GLU A 110 -5.94 4.90 -21.18
CA GLU A 110 -6.25 3.48 -21.20
C GLU A 110 -7.43 3.18 -20.27
N PRO A 111 -8.62 2.85 -20.85
CA PRO A 111 -9.84 2.69 -20.07
C PRO A 111 -9.86 1.36 -19.31
N TRP A 112 -10.49 1.41 -18.13
CA TRP A 112 -10.91 0.28 -17.32
C TRP A 112 -12.16 0.68 -16.52
N GLU A 113 -12.89 -0.26 -15.92
CA GLU A 113 -14.20 0.01 -15.34
C GLU A 113 -14.29 -0.41 -13.87
N ILE A 114 -15.06 0.38 -13.11
CA ILE A 114 -15.56 0.01 -11.79
C ILE A 114 -17.06 -0.24 -11.83
N PRO A 115 -17.60 -1.20 -11.04
CA PRO A 115 -19.02 -1.58 -11.12
C PRO A 115 -19.95 -0.47 -10.65
N VAL A 116 -19.48 0.44 -9.78
CA VAL A 116 -20.29 1.52 -9.20
C VAL A 116 -19.41 2.67 -8.74
N GLY A 117 -19.78 3.89 -9.09
CA GLY A 117 -19.17 5.11 -8.55
C GLY A 117 -19.79 5.52 -7.21
N TRP A 118 -19.15 6.48 -6.54
CA TRP A 118 -19.62 6.99 -5.27
C TRP A 118 -19.17 8.43 -5.05
N GLU A 119 -20.04 9.22 -4.45
CA GLU A 119 -19.77 10.61 -4.05
C GLU A 119 -19.97 10.75 -2.55
N ARG A 120 -18.99 11.33 -1.87
CA ARG A 120 -19.11 11.70 -0.47
C ARG A 120 -20.02 12.90 -0.33
N GLY A 121 -21.07 12.75 0.47
CA GLY A 121 -21.89 13.84 0.94
C GLY A 121 -21.44 14.33 2.33
N HIS A 122 -22.24 15.19 2.93
CA HIS A 122 -21.99 15.60 4.31
C HIS A 122 -22.17 14.41 5.28
N ALA A 123 -21.41 14.46 6.37
CA ALA A 123 -21.59 13.59 7.53
C ALA A 123 -21.53 14.48 8.78
N THR A 124 -22.66 14.69 9.45
CA THR A 124 -22.75 15.48 10.67
C THR A 124 -23.23 14.62 11.81
N MET A 125 -22.59 14.75 12.97
CA MET A 125 -22.99 14.06 14.20
C MET A 125 -22.93 15.02 15.39
N LYS A 126 -23.99 15.05 16.21
CA LYS A 126 -24.07 15.84 17.43
C LYS A 126 -24.42 14.95 18.62
N LEU A 127 -23.76 15.16 19.75
CA LEU A 127 -24.11 14.53 21.02
C LEU A 127 -25.34 15.22 21.59
N ILE A 128 -26.42 14.46 21.79
CA ILE A 128 -27.71 14.97 22.33
C ILE A 128 -27.81 14.64 23.81
N GLU A 129 -27.48 13.41 24.20
CA GLU A 129 -27.40 12.96 25.59
C GLU A 129 -26.03 12.33 25.89
N PRO A 130 -25.36 12.76 26.96
CA PRO A 130 -25.70 13.86 27.89
C PRO A 130 -25.73 15.21 27.18
N ALA A 131 -26.72 16.04 27.52
CA ALA A 131 -27.06 17.27 26.82
C ALA A 131 -25.90 18.29 26.81
N ASN A 132 -25.26 18.48 25.66
CA ASN A 132 -24.26 19.52 25.47
C ASN A 132 -24.13 20.00 24.02
N GLY A 133 -24.87 19.42 23.07
CA GLY A 133 -24.85 19.80 21.63
C GLY A 133 -23.49 19.70 20.96
N ARG A 134 -22.53 18.97 21.56
CA ARG A 134 -21.16 18.85 21.04
C ARG A 134 -21.16 18.20 19.68
N THR A 135 -20.49 18.82 18.72
CA THR A 135 -20.21 18.23 17.42
C THR A 135 -19.17 17.11 17.58
N ILE A 136 -19.46 15.97 17.00
CA ILE A 136 -18.57 14.82 16.92
C ILE A 136 -17.96 14.79 15.52
N ALA A 137 -16.64 14.83 15.41
CA ALA A 137 -15.93 14.81 14.15
C ALA A 137 -15.99 13.39 13.54
N VAL A 138 -16.66 13.27 12.41
CA VAL A 138 -16.85 12.03 11.65
C VAL A 138 -16.71 12.26 10.15
N ALA A 139 -16.34 11.22 9.43
CA ALA A 139 -16.43 11.17 7.98
C ALA A 139 -16.88 9.78 7.52
N SER A 140 -17.56 9.70 6.39
CA SER A 140 -17.97 8.42 5.80
C SER A 140 -16.75 7.63 5.31
N SER A 141 -16.74 6.32 5.50
CA SER A 141 -15.88 5.43 4.70
C SER A 141 -16.34 5.47 3.24
N GLY A 142 -15.43 5.20 2.30
CA GLY A 142 -15.78 5.13 0.89
C GLY A 142 -16.77 4.00 0.59
N TRP A 143 -17.60 4.18 -0.42
CA TRP A 143 -18.62 3.22 -0.87
C TRP A 143 -19.55 2.73 0.26
N THR A 144 -20.00 3.64 1.10
CA THR A 144 -21.00 3.40 2.14
C THR A 144 -22.27 4.21 1.87
N PRO A 145 -23.46 3.70 2.16
CA PRO A 145 -24.70 4.47 2.00
C PRO A 145 -24.76 5.65 2.96
N GLY A 146 -25.65 6.58 2.69
CA GLY A 146 -26.08 7.60 3.66
C GLY A 146 -27.09 7.05 4.65
N THR A 147 -27.54 7.92 5.57
CA THR A 147 -28.72 7.68 6.41
C THR A 147 -30.00 8.03 5.65
N LYS A 148 -31.15 7.56 6.12
CA LYS A 148 -32.47 7.96 5.56
C LYS A 148 -32.88 9.31 6.15
N GLY A 149 -32.14 10.37 5.78
CA GLY A 149 -32.25 11.69 6.41
C GLY A 149 -31.63 11.71 7.81
N LYS A 150 -32.01 12.71 8.58
CA LYS A 150 -31.53 12.92 9.95
C LYS A 150 -32.12 11.86 10.90
N VAL A 151 -31.25 11.18 11.65
CA VAL A 151 -31.61 10.12 12.60
C VAL A 151 -31.12 10.51 13.99
N THR A 152 -32.00 10.42 14.98
CA THR A 152 -31.62 10.49 16.40
C THR A 152 -31.74 9.10 17.01
N GLY A 153 -30.68 8.64 17.66
CA GLY A 153 -30.64 7.29 18.21
C GLY A 153 -29.59 7.09 19.29
N PRO A 154 -29.64 5.94 19.98
CA PRO A 154 -28.68 5.61 21.02
C PRO A 154 -27.30 5.32 20.44
N VAL A 155 -26.24 5.55 21.23
CA VAL A 155 -24.90 5.04 20.96
C VAL A 155 -24.72 3.73 21.72
N VAL A 156 -24.39 2.67 21.00
CA VAL A 156 -24.23 1.32 21.57
C VAL A 156 -22.81 0.82 21.32
N ALA A 157 -22.06 0.58 22.40
CA ALA A 157 -20.72 -0.02 22.34
C ALA A 157 -20.82 -1.55 22.40
N LEU A 158 -20.41 -2.24 21.35
CA LEU A 158 -20.37 -3.70 21.32
C LEU A 158 -19.19 -4.22 22.15
N GLN A 159 -19.49 -4.94 23.21
CA GLN A 159 -18.50 -5.60 24.06
C GLN A 159 -18.45 -7.09 23.73
N GLY A 160 -17.29 -7.58 23.34
CA GLY A 160 -17.07 -8.95 22.92
C GLY A 160 -16.36 -9.07 21.57
N ARG A 161 -16.09 -10.29 21.15
CA ARG A 161 -15.38 -10.60 19.90
C ARG A 161 -15.93 -11.82 19.16
N THR A 162 -17.02 -12.38 19.64
CA THR A 162 -17.64 -13.58 19.08
C THR A 162 -19.06 -13.30 18.62
N LYS A 163 -19.58 -14.16 17.74
CA LYS A 163 -20.99 -14.08 17.33
C LYS A 163 -21.95 -14.21 18.51
N ALA A 164 -21.64 -15.05 19.50
CA ALA A 164 -22.45 -15.21 20.72
C ALA A 164 -22.53 -13.93 21.56
N ASP A 165 -21.48 -13.09 21.52
CA ASP A 165 -21.49 -11.81 22.21
C ASP A 165 -22.46 -10.82 21.56
N LEU A 166 -22.68 -10.91 20.26
CA LEU A 166 -23.60 -10.04 19.52
C LEU A 166 -25.06 -10.31 19.86
N GLU A 167 -25.42 -11.56 20.18
CA GLU A 167 -26.79 -11.92 20.55
C GLU A 167 -27.35 -11.14 21.76
N LYS A 168 -26.47 -10.63 22.65
CA LYS A 168 -26.85 -9.77 23.78
C LYS A 168 -27.46 -8.42 23.36
N TYR A 169 -27.22 -8.03 22.10
CA TYR A 169 -27.67 -6.76 21.51
C TYR A 169 -28.87 -6.91 20.61
N LYS A 170 -29.40 -8.13 20.44
CA LYS A 170 -30.59 -8.39 19.63
C LYS A 170 -31.77 -7.53 20.10
N GLY A 171 -32.43 -6.88 19.13
CA GLY A 171 -33.54 -5.96 19.39
C GLY A 171 -33.15 -4.59 19.99
N LYS A 172 -31.85 -4.32 20.17
CA LYS A 172 -31.37 -3.07 20.84
C LYS A 172 -30.69 -2.10 19.88
N LEU A 173 -30.51 -2.45 18.60
CA LEU A 173 -29.70 -1.64 17.68
C LEU A 173 -30.52 -0.80 16.69
N LYS A 174 -31.85 -0.85 16.75
CA LYS A 174 -32.69 -0.03 15.85
C LYS A 174 -32.35 1.45 15.99
N ASN A 175 -32.01 2.10 14.88
CA ASN A 175 -31.54 3.49 14.79
C ASN A 175 -30.28 3.81 15.64
N ALA A 176 -29.57 2.80 16.15
CA ALA A 176 -28.39 3.01 16.96
C ALA A 176 -27.16 3.40 16.09
N VAL A 177 -26.27 4.20 16.67
CA VAL A 177 -24.90 4.35 16.20
C VAL A 177 -24.04 3.34 16.99
N VAL A 178 -23.49 2.36 16.27
CA VAL A 178 -22.83 1.20 16.86
C VAL A 178 -21.32 1.35 16.84
N LEU A 179 -20.67 1.32 18.00
CA LEU A 179 -19.22 1.27 18.14
C LEU A 179 -18.79 -0.20 18.24
N VAL A 180 -17.92 -0.64 17.33
CA VAL A 180 -17.64 -2.08 17.16
C VAL A 180 -16.39 -2.60 17.85
N THR A 181 -15.45 -1.71 18.23
CA THR A 181 -14.20 -2.09 18.91
C THR A 181 -13.88 -1.15 20.04
N PRO A 182 -13.27 -1.64 21.14
CA PRO A 182 -12.73 -0.74 22.15
C PRO A 182 -11.72 0.24 21.54
N PRO A 183 -11.63 1.49 22.06
CA PRO A 183 -10.64 2.43 21.63
C PRO A 183 -9.22 1.90 21.86
N GLY A 184 -8.33 2.17 20.92
CA GLY A 184 -6.91 1.89 21.05
C GLY A 184 -6.24 2.79 22.10
N GLU A 185 -4.97 2.53 22.40
CA GLU A 185 -4.13 3.41 23.18
C GLU A 185 -3.63 4.57 22.32
N MET A 186 -3.77 5.80 22.79
CA MET A 186 -3.33 6.99 22.05
C MET A 186 -1.82 7.06 21.99
N GLN A 187 -1.29 7.16 20.80
CA GLN A 187 0.14 7.37 20.56
C GLN A 187 0.46 8.87 20.48
N PRO A 188 1.58 9.32 21.07
CA PRO A 188 2.08 10.66 20.82
C PRO A 188 2.29 10.92 19.34
N ILE A 189 2.11 12.16 18.89
CA ILE A 189 2.29 12.52 17.47
C ILE A 189 3.72 12.24 16.98
N SER A 190 4.73 12.36 17.87
CA SER A 190 6.13 12.02 17.57
C SER A 190 6.34 10.55 17.24
N ASP A 191 5.48 9.68 17.77
CA ASP A 191 5.61 8.22 17.66
C ASP A 191 4.81 7.64 16.50
N LEU A 192 4.02 8.47 15.82
CA LEU A 192 3.33 8.06 14.61
C LEU A 192 4.35 7.69 13.52
N THR A 193 4.14 6.55 12.91
CA THR A 193 4.98 6.03 11.83
C THR A 193 4.15 5.83 10.57
N TYR A 194 4.83 5.78 9.41
CA TYR A 194 4.25 5.28 8.18
C TYR A 194 4.87 3.91 7.88
N PHE A 195 4.08 2.85 7.94
CA PHE A 195 4.56 1.46 7.85
C PHE A 195 5.80 1.15 8.71
N GLY A 196 5.85 1.70 9.92
CA GLY A 196 6.98 1.52 10.84
C GLY A 196 8.18 2.43 10.57
N MET A 197 8.16 3.22 9.50
CA MET A 197 9.20 4.22 9.22
C MET A 197 8.98 5.48 10.07
N ARG A 198 10.08 6.03 10.57
CA ARG A 198 10.13 7.31 11.29
C ARG A 198 10.93 8.33 10.51
N PRO A 199 10.67 9.65 10.68
CA PRO A 199 11.51 10.69 10.13
C PRO A 199 12.97 10.53 10.58
N ASN A 200 13.90 10.96 9.72
CA ASN A 200 15.35 10.98 10.00
C ASN A 200 16.02 9.62 10.23
N GLN A 201 15.40 8.51 9.83
CA GLN A 201 16.04 7.20 9.87
C GLN A 201 16.89 6.96 8.61
N PRO A 202 18.12 6.45 8.73
CA PRO A 202 18.90 6.02 7.57
C PRO A 202 18.18 4.95 6.75
N LEU A 203 18.51 4.87 5.46
CA LEU A 203 18.02 3.79 4.58
C LEU A 203 18.50 2.44 5.12
N ASP A 204 17.56 1.55 5.41
CA ASP A 204 17.90 0.17 5.75
C ASP A 204 18.22 -0.62 4.47
N LYS A 205 19.49 -0.94 4.27
CA LYS A 205 20.00 -1.69 3.09
C LYS A 205 19.94 -3.20 3.25
N SER A 206 19.48 -3.72 4.39
CA SER A 206 19.45 -5.16 4.67
C SER A 206 18.40 -5.91 3.85
N ALA A 207 18.60 -7.22 3.70
CA ALA A 207 17.66 -8.14 3.05
C ALA A 207 16.53 -8.65 3.98
N GLY A 208 16.47 -8.19 5.21
CA GLY A 208 15.55 -8.71 6.24
C GLY A 208 14.31 -7.88 6.45
N GLY A 209 13.14 -8.52 6.32
CA GLY A 209 11.86 -7.96 6.74
C GLY A 209 11.14 -7.10 5.68
N ARG A 210 9.81 -7.05 5.78
CA ARG A 210 8.99 -6.07 5.02
C ARG A 210 9.18 -4.69 5.64
N GLN A 211 9.41 -3.67 4.84
CA GLN A 211 9.32 -2.29 5.29
C GLN A 211 7.93 -2.08 5.89
N GLY A 212 7.87 -1.72 7.17
CA GLY A 212 6.61 -1.60 7.92
C GLY A 212 6.30 -2.71 8.92
N PHE A 213 7.02 -3.84 8.93
CA PHE A 213 6.80 -4.96 9.88
C PHE A 213 8.09 -5.41 10.58
N ALA A 214 8.97 -4.49 10.97
CA ALA A 214 10.08 -4.84 11.83
C ALA A 214 9.53 -5.25 13.22
N PRO A 215 9.91 -6.43 13.77
CA PRO A 215 9.62 -6.73 15.16
C PRO A 215 10.31 -5.66 16.03
N LYS A 216 9.60 -5.14 17.03
CA LYS A 216 10.20 -4.32 18.08
C LYS A 216 11.45 -5.06 18.58
N LYS A 217 12.64 -4.56 18.25
CA LYS A 217 13.83 -4.95 19.02
C LYS A 217 13.57 -4.48 20.45
N GLU A 218 13.53 -5.40 21.39
CA GLU A 218 13.60 -5.04 22.81
C GLU A 218 14.83 -4.16 22.98
N ALA A 219 14.63 -3.00 23.58
CA ALA A 219 15.74 -2.14 23.98
C ALA A 219 16.70 -2.99 24.84
N PRO A 220 18.02 -2.85 24.69
CA PRO A 220 18.95 -3.51 25.60
C PRO A 220 18.53 -3.14 27.02
N LYS A 221 18.33 -4.14 27.88
CA LYS A 221 18.16 -3.89 29.30
C LYS A 221 19.45 -3.23 29.80
N GLU A 222 19.39 -1.95 30.08
CA GLU A 222 20.48 -1.27 30.79
C GLU A 222 20.59 -1.94 32.15
N GLU A 223 21.74 -2.56 32.41
CA GLU A 223 22.10 -2.97 33.78
C GLU A 223 22.14 -1.71 34.63
N PRO A 224 21.62 -1.76 35.87
CA PRO A 224 21.61 -0.60 36.73
C PRO A 224 23.05 -0.20 37.07
N LYS A 225 23.52 0.93 36.53
CA LYS A 225 24.78 1.56 36.94
C LYS A 225 24.66 1.89 38.41
N LYS A 226 25.56 1.33 39.21
CA LYS A 226 25.77 1.70 40.62
C LYS A 226 25.93 3.22 40.72
N ALA A 227 25.04 3.84 41.48
CA ALA A 227 25.11 5.27 41.75
C ALA A 227 26.37 5.58 42.57
N ALA A 228 27.13 6.56 42.14
CA ALA A 228 28.16 7.21 42.94
C ALA A 228 27.51 8.15 43.98
N PRO A 229 28.13 8.36 45.13
CA PRO A 229 27.53 9.16 46.19
C PRO A 229 27.50 10.68 45.82
N PRO A 230 26.47 11.40 46.30
CA PRO A 230 26.31 12.81 45.94
C PRO A 230 27.27 13.74 46.72
N GLU A 231 27.89 14.69 46.03
CA GLU A 231 28.54 15.83 46.62
C GLU A 231 27.51 16.83 47.18
N GLU A 232 27.82 17.34 48.36
CA GLU A 232 27.03 18.35 49.07
C GLU A 232 27.03 19.69 48.38
N LEU A 233 25.83 20.24 48.12
CA LEU A 233 25.66 21.68 47.90
C LEU A 233 24.56 22.19 48.85
N LYS A 234 24.99 22.94 49.84
CA LYS A 234 24.12 23.68 50.77
C LYS A 234 23.48 24.87 50.07
N LYS A 235 22.16 25.04 50.23
CA LYS A 235 21.49 26.25 50.79
C LYS A 235 19.97 26.24 50.60
N ASP A 236 19.32 26.30 51.71
CA ASP A 236 18.13 27.05 52.16
C ASP A 236 16.94 27.31 51.19
N VAL A 237 15.84 26.58 51.42
CA VAL A 237 14.47 27.08 51.29
C VAL A 237 13.59 26.28 52.27
N PRO A 238 12.61 26.87 53.02
CA PRO A 238 11.94 26.28 54.15
C PRO A 238 10.81 25.31 53.83
N ALA A 239 10.60 24.36 54.68
CA ALA A 239 9.64 23.27 54.61
C ALA A 239 8.19 23.70 54.85
N PRO A 240 7.20 23.03 54.21
CA PRO A 240 5.82 22.99 54.71
C PRO A 240 5.57 21.78 55.61
N GLN A 241 4.72 21.99 56.58
CA GLN A 241 4.39 21.12 57.73
C GLN A 241 3.56 19.87 57.37
N PRO A 242 3.55 18.83 58.21
CA PRO A 242 2.98 17.51 57.93
C PRO A 242 1.52 17.38 58.34
N VAL A 243 0.77 16.51 57.65
CA VAL A 243 -0.56 16.03 58.03
C VAL A 243 -0.46 14.56 58.48
N PRO A 244 -1.22 14.10 59.46
CA PRO A 244 -0.86 12.94 60.27
C PRO A 244 -1.28 11.60 59.68
N ALA A 245 -0.50 10.59 60.08
CA ALA A 245 -0.67 9.18 59.77
C ALA A 245 -1.81 8.53 60.57
N ALA A 246 -2.50 7.59 59.93
CA ALA A 246 -3.33 6.61 60.63
C ALA A 246 -2.93 5.18 60.25
N ALA A 247 -2.37 4.57 61.26
CA ALA A 247 -2.46 3.21 61.79
C ALA A 247 -2.33 1.97 60.86
N LYS A 248 -1.32 1.19 61.26
CA LYS A 248 -0.99 -0.19 60.94
C LYS A 248 -2.08 -1.19 61.31
N ALA A 249 -2.23 -2.24 60.53
CA ALA A 249 -2.57 -3.56 61.03
C ALA A 249 -1.78 -4.64 60.28
N ALA A 250 -1.32 -5.62 61.05
CA ALA A 250 -0.28 -6.58 60.71
C ALA A 250 -0.80 -7.90 60.13
N GLU A 251 0.09 -8.55 59.37
CA GLU A 251 0.36 -9.99 59.23
C GLU A 251 -0.75 -11.05 59.27
N ALA A 252 -0.80 -11.87 58.20
CA ALA A 252 -0.75 -13.34 58.35
C ALA A 252 -0.38 -14.02 57.03
N LYS A 253 0.72 -14.77 57.07
CA LYS A 253 1.12 -15.75 56.03
C LYS A 253 0.15 -16.93 56.04
N LYS A 254 -0.28 -17.41 54.89
CA LYS A 254 -0.66 -18.81 54.67
C LYS A 254 -0.23 -19.25 53.26
N ASP A 255 0.55 -20.29 53.24
CA ASP A 255 0.92 -21.09 52.06
C ASP A 255 -0.32 -21.76 51.46
N GLU A 256 -0.45 -21.69 50.12
CA GLU A 256 -1.26 -22.65 49.39
C GLU A 256 -0.62 -22.98 48.03
N PRO A 257 -0.93 -24.15 47.45
CA PRO A 257 -0.03 -24.90 46.58
C PRO A 257 -0.05 -24.46 45.10
N LYS A 258 1.08 -24.69 44.44
CA LYS A 258 1.29 -24.53 43.03
C LYS A 258 0.25 -25.32 42.21
N LYS A 259 -0.62 -24.64 41.49
CA LYS A 259 -1.41 -25.21 40.39
C LYS A 259 -0.63 -25.04 39.06
N ASP A 260 -0.57 -26.12 38.33
CA ASP A 260 0.04 -26.24 37.03
C ASP A 260 -0.39 -25.13 36.08
N GLN A 261 0.59 -24.42 35.52
CA GLN A 261 0.36 -23.50 34.38
C GLN A 261 0.19 -24.33 33.12
N PRO A 262 -0.87 -24.10 32.34
CA PRO A 262 -0.95 -24.64 30.99
C PRO A 262 0.11 -23.99 30.09
N PRO A 263 0.59 -24.70 29.03
CA PRO A 263 1.66 -24.22 28.17
C PRO A 263 1.26 -22.91 27.46
N ALA A 264 2.23 -22.02 27.33
CA ALA A 264 2.08 -20.70 26.74
C ALA A 264 1.39 -20.78 25.37
N GLY A 265 0.09 -20.49 25.36
CA GLY A 265 -0.72 -20.41 24.16
C GLY A 265 -0.27 -19.23 23.30
N ARG A 266 -0.16 -19.49 22.01
CA ARG A 266 0.10 -18.54 20.94
C ARG A 266 -0.65 -17.23 21.19
N ARG A 267 0.09 -16.12 21.26
CA ARG A 267 -0.50 -14.77 21.25
C ARG A 267 -1.36 -14.61 20.00
N PRO A 268 -2.64 -14.21 20.10
CA PRO A 268 -3.45 -13.86 18.96
C PRO A 268 -3.04 -12.47 18.46
N GLY A 269 -2.04 -12.42 17.64
CA GLY A 269 -1.54 -11.22 16.97
C GLY A 269 -1.43 -11.46 15.47
N GLY A 270 -2.51 -11.89 14.84
CA GLY A 270 -2.61 -12.01 13.39
C GLY A 270 -3.75 -11.14 12.89
N PHE A 271 -3.47 -10.30 11.91
CA PHE A 271 -4.41 -9.42 11.20
C PHE A 271 -5.68 -10.10 10.67
N GLY A 272 -5.79 -11.43 10.73
CA GLY A 272 -6.94 -12.18 10.25
C GLY A 272 -8.14 -12.25 11.19
N GLY A 273 -7.97 -12.15 12.50
CA GLY A 273 -9.07 -12.30 13.47
C GLY A 273 -9.95 -11.06 13.64
N GLY A 274 -9.39 -9.86 13.44
CA GLY A 274 -10.12 -8.60 13.58
C GLY A 274 -11.05 -8.30 12.42
N PHE A 275 -10.64 -8.62 11.20
CA PHE A 275 -11.47 -8.39 9.99
C PHE A 275 -12.72 -9.28 9.98
N GLY A 276 -12.62 -10.53 10.43
CA GLY A 276 -13.77 -11.44 10.49
C GLY A 276 -14.86 -10.96 11.46
N PHE A 277 -14.47 -10.49 12.65
CA PHE A 277 -15.45 -9.97 13.61
C PHE A 277 -16.11 -8.68 13.14
N MET A 278 -15.35 -7.76 12.50
CA MET A 278 -15.88 -6.51 11.95
C MET A 278 -16.94 -6.76 10.88
N SER A 279 -16.72 -7.72 9.98
CA SER A 279 -17.73 -8.13 8.99
C SER A 279 -19.00 -8.64 9.67
N THR A 280 -18.85 -9.60 10.58
CA THR A 280 -19.97 -10.19 11.33
C THR A 280 -20.74 -9.15 12.15
N ALA A 281 -20.05 -8.23 12.81
CA ALA A 281 -20.68 -7.15 13.58
C ALA A 281 -21.42 -6.16 12.66
N THR A 282 -20.87 -5.87 11.47
CA THR A 282 -21.52 -5.02 10.46
C THR A 282 -22.81 -5.67 9.94
N GLU A 283 -22.76 -6.94 9.58
CA GLU A 283 -23.92 -7.70 9.12
C GLU A 283 -25.00 -7.77 10.20
N PHE A 284 -24.62 -8.06 11.44
CA PHE A 284 -25.53 -8.11 12.57
C PHE A 284 -26.21 -6.75 12.82
N ALA A 285 -25.40 -5.66 12.92
CA ALA A 285 -25.93 -4.32 13.15
C ALA A 285 -26.86 -3.87 12.00
N THR A 286 -26.54 -4.23 10.75
CA THR A 286 -27.40 -3.97 9.59
C THR A 286 -28.74 -4.69 9.73
N ALA A 287 -28.72 -5.96 10.07
CA ALA A 287 -29.94 -6.76 10.26
C ALA A 287 -30.81 -6.25 11.40
N GLU A 288 -30.21 -5.72 12.46
CA GLU A 288 -30.89 -5.13 13.62
C GLU A 288 -31.37 -3.67 13.36
N GLY A 289 -31.15 -3.11 12.17
CA GLY A 289 -31.62 -1.78 11.78
C GLY A 289 -30.85 -0.62 12.39
N ALA A 290 -29.54 -0.78 12.62
CA ALA A 290 -28.66 0.29 13.06
C ALA A 290 -28.64 1.45 12.06
N ALA A 291 -28.48 2.69 12.52
CA ALA A 291 -28.35 3.88 11.68
C ALA A 291 -26.93 3.97 11.10
N ALA A 292 -25.92 3.66 11.90
CA ALA A 292 -24.52 3.68 11.45
C ALA A 292 -23.63 2.77 12.28
N ILE A 293 -22.51 2.35 11.67
CA ILE A 293 -21.36 1.77 12.35
C ILE A 293 -20.27 2.82 12.43
N LEU A 294 -19.75 3.02 13.62
CA LEU A 294 -18.69 3.97 13.91
C LEU A 294 -17.41 3.22 14.24
N THR A 295 -16.32 3.56 13.55
CA THR A 295 -14.97 3.06 13.82
C THR A 295 -14.07 4.20 14.28
N GLN A 296 -13.07 3.89 15.08
CA GLN A 296 -12.06 4.86 15.47
C GLN A 296 -11.11 5.14 14.30
N SER A 297 -10.74 6.40 14.09
CA SER A 297 -9.66 6.75 13.19
C SER A 297 -8.36 6.03 13.60
N SER A 298 -7.59 5.57 12.65
CA SER A 298 -6.28 4.97 12.89
C SER A 298 -5.23 5.98 13.37
N LYS A 299 -5.53 7.28 13.24
CA LYS A 299 -4.64 8.38 13.62
C LYS A 299 -5.28 9.23 14.70
N PRO A 300 -4.57 9.54 15.80
CA PRO A 300 -5.03 10.45 16.85
C PRO A 300 -4.90 11.93 16.44
N HIS A 301 -5.13 12.83 17.39
CA HIS A 301 -4.97 14.28 17.28
C HIS A 301 -5.93 14.92 16.26
N GLY A 302 -7.20 14.45 16.25
CA GLY A 302 -8.24 14.98 15.39
C GLY A 302 -8.15 14.55 13.93
N LEU A 303 -7.15 13.74 13.56
CA LEU A 303 -7.02 13.24 12.19
C LEU A 303 -8.05 12.14 11.91
N ILE A 304 -8.73 12.25 10.77
CA ILE A 304 -9.70 11.25 10.31
C ILE A 304 -9.13 10.59 9.07
N ALA A 305 -8.63 9.36 9.23
CA ALA A 305 -8.09 8.57 8.14
C ALA A 305 -9.18 7.67 7.55
N VAL A 306 -9.54 7.88 6.28
CA VAL A 306 -10.58 7.11 5.60
C VAL A 306 -10.02 6.02 4.71
N SER A 307 -10.85 5.04 4.43
CA SER A 307 -10.64 3.99 3.45
C SER A 307 -11.99 3.46 2.97
N GLY A 308 -11.99 2.57 2.01
CA GLY A 308 -13.20 1.93 1.50
C GLY A 308 -13.03 1.44 0.08
N SER A 309 -13.98 0.65 -0.39
CA SER A 309 -13.94 0.09 -1.73
C SER A 309 -15.33 -0.43 -2.11
N TRP A 310 -15.59 -0.58 -3.42
CA TRP A 310 -16.78 -1.24 -3.94
C TRP A 310 -16.77 -2.76 -3.82
N ARG A 311 -15.74 -3.38 -3.24
CA ARG A 311 -15.60 -4.84 -3.12
C ARG A 311 -16.83 -5.50 -2.49
N GLY A 312 -17.31 -6.59 -3.12
CA GLY A 312 -18.47 -7.34 -2.66
C GLY A 312 -19.81 -6.65 -2.92
N ARG A 313 -19.83 -5.60 -3.75
CA ARG A 313 -21.06 -4.93 -4.19
C ARG A 313 -21.28 -5.22 -5.67
N ASP A 314 -22.20 -6.11 -5.97
CA ASP A 314 -22.68 -6.30 -7.33
C ASP A 314 -23.63 -5.16 -7.71
N ARG A 315 -23.88 -5.01 -9.03
CA ARG A 315 -24.62 -3.87 -9.60
C ARG A 315 -26.02 -3.63 -9.01
N GLY A 316 -26.62 -4.61 -8.34
CA GLY A 316 -27.95 -4.52 -7.74
C GLY A 316 -27.98 -4.26 -6.24
N GLU A 317 -26.88 -4.48 -5.51
CA GLU A 317 -26.84 -4.43 -4.03
C GLU A 317 -26.34 -3.10 -3.48
N GLN A 318 -26.21 -2.09 -4.30
CA GLN A 318 -25.41 -0.87 -4.09
C GLN A 318 -25.93 0.06 -3.01
N GLN A 319 -27.21 0.00 -2.69
CA GLN A 319 -27.87 0.94 -1.77
C GLN A 319 -28.23 0.32 -0.43
N GLU A 320 -28.10 -0.99 -0.30
CA GLU A 320 -28.41 -1.69 0.93
C GLU A 320 -27.22 -1.69 1.90
N GLY A 321 -27.53 -1.60 3.17
CA GLY A 321 -26.55 -1.62 4.25
C GLY A 321 -26.66 -0.44 5.18
N VAL A 322 -25.76 -0.39 6.14
CA VAL A 322 -25.65 0.65 7.16
C VAL A 322 -24.52 1.62 6.83
N ALA A 323 -24.70 2.91 7.11
CA ALA A 323 -23.65 3.90 6.99
C ALA A 323 -22.43 3.52 7.85
N ARG A 324 -21.24 3.56 7.28
CA ARG A 324 -19.97 3.31 8.00
C ARG A 324 -19.20 4.61 8.10
N LEU A 325 -18.87 4.99 9.31
CA LEU A 325 -18.21 6.25 9.61
C LEU A 325 -16.91 6.02 10.36
N VAL A 326 -15.94 6.84 10.06
CA VAL A 326 -14.70 6.98 10.85
C VAL A 326 -14.87 8.18 11.76
N CYS A 327 -14.66 8.00 13.05
CA CYS A 327 -14.73 9.04 14.07
C CYS A 327 -13.32 9.46 14.49
N ALA A 328 -13.11 10.74 14.75
CA ALA A 328 -11.88 11.22 15.34
C ALA A 328 -11.57 10.42 16.62
N TYR A 329 -10.30 10.10 16.80
CA TYR A 329 -9.80 9.20 17.83
C TYR A 329 -10.32 9.55 19.24
N GLU A 330 -10.25 10.82 19.59
CA GLU A 330 -10.63 11.38 20.90
C GLU A 330 -12.14 11.31 21.12
N HIS A 331 -12.91 11.64 20.10
CA HIS A 331 -14.37 11.60 20.15
C HIS A 331 -14.88 10.16 20.24
N TYR A 332 -14.27 9.23 19.51
CA TYR A 332 -14.60 7.81 19.60
C TYR A 332 -14.36 7.27 21.02
N GLY A 333 -13.20 7.56 21.61
CA GLY A 333 -12.86 7.17 22.98
C GLY A 333 -13.83 7.77 24.01
N MET A 334 -14.25 9.02 23.82
CA MET A 334 -15.27 9.65 24.67
C MET A 334 -16.62 8.92 24.55
N LEU A 335 -17.12 8.71 23.33
CA LEU A 335 -18.38 8.00 23.10
C LEU A 335 -18.35 6.59 23.68
N TRP A 336 -17.23 5.88 23.54
CA TRP A 336 -17.06 4.55 24.11
C TRP A 336 -17.19 4.56 25.64
N ARG A 337 -16.47 5.46 26.33
CA ARG A 337 -16.56 5.56 27.80
C ARG A 337 -17.96 5.93 28.28
N LEU A 338 -18.65 6.82 27.56
CA LEU A 338 -20.04 7.18 27.88
C LEU A 338 -20.99 6.01 27.65
N ALA A 339 -20.89 5.32 26.51
CA ALA A 339 -21.80 4.23 26.13
C ALA A 339 -21.57 2.92 26.92
N THR A 340 -20.43 2.78 27.61
CA THR A 340 -20.13 1.65 28.49
C THR A 340 -20.45 1.91 29.98
N ASP A 341 -20.82 3.14 30.35
CA ASP A 341 -21.31 3.47 31.68
C ASP A 341 -22.79 3.06 31.78
N PRO A 342 -23.14 2.07 32.63
CA PRO A 342 -24.50 1.55 32.72
C PRO A 342 -25.51 2.56 33.28
N ASN A 343 -25.03 3.66 33.88
CA ASN A 343 -25.86 4.69 34.49
C ASN A 343 -26.12 5.88 33.51
N ARG A 344 -25.71 5.76 32.25
CA ARG A 344 -25.82 6.84 31.27
C ARG A 344 -26.57 6.38 30.04
N GLU A 345 -27.51 7.22 29.63
CA GLU A 345 -28.04 7.15 28.27
C GLU A 345 -27.19 8.04 27.35
N VAL A 346 -26.78 7.52 26.20
CA VAL A 346 -26.02 8.27 25.20
C VAL A 346 -26.81 8.30 23.93
N LYS A 347 -27.16 9.52 23.48
CA LYS A 347 -27.88 9.74 22.21
C LYS A 347 -27.11 10.69 21.32
N VAL A 348 -27.14 10.43 20.04
CA VAL A 348 -26.62 11.32 19.00
C VAL A 348 -27.66 11.59 17.93
N GLU A 349 -27.57 12.77 17.33
CA GLU A 349 -28.21 13.11 16.07
C GLU A 349 -27.19 12.92 14.95
N LEU A 350 -27.52 12.16 13.91
CA LEU A 350 -26.67 11.80 12.77
C LEU A 350 -27.39 12.15 11.46
N ASP A 351 -26.65 12.75 10.51
CA ASP A 351 -27.10 12.98 9.14
C ASP A 351 -25.97 12.73 8.16
N VAL A 352 -26.16 11.79 7.22
CA VAL A 352 -25.15 11.37 6.22
C VAL A 352 -25.79 11.30 4.85
N ALA A 353 -25.24 12.02 3.87
CA ALA A 353 -25.84 12.19 2.55
C ALA A 353 -24.95 11.67 1.40
N ASN A 354 -24.35 10.49 1.55
CA ASN A 354 -23.56 9.86 0.49
C ASN A 354 -24.44 9.42 -0.68
N LYS A 355 -23.86 9.38 -1.88
CA LYS A 355 -24.57 9.04 -3.10
C LYS A 355 -23.79 8.00 -3.90
N PHE A 356 -24.44 6.89 -4.26
CA PHE A 356 -23.93 5.97 -5.27
C PHE A 356 -24.25 6.47 -6.68
N ILE A 357 -23.29 6.30 -7.58
CA ILE A 357 -23.43 6.60 -9.01
C ILE A 357 -23.56 5.26 -9.73
N PRO A 358 -24.67 5.03 -10.44
CA PRO A 358 -24.84 3.80 -11.21
C PRO A 358 -23.68 3.58 -12.18
N GLY A 359 -23.17 2.33 -12.19
CA GLY A 359 -22.07 1.94 -13.07
C GLY A 359 -22.53 1.10 -14.27
N PRO A 360 -21.58 0.61 -15.08
CA PRO A 360 -20.13 0.76 -14.90
C PRO A 360 -19.66 2.19 -15.08
N VAL A 361 -18.66 2.60 -14.27
CA VAL A 361 -18.00 3.90 -14.41
C VAL A 361 -16.60 3.67 -14.97
N THR A 362 -16.29 4.34 -16.10
CA THR A 362 -14.98 4.25 -16.75
C THR A 362 -13.96 5.10 -16.01
N CYS A 363 -12.80 4.51 -15.73
CA CYS A 363 -11.59 5.16 -15.23
C CYS A 363 -10.48 5.00 -16.25
N TYR A 364 -9.43 5.81 -16.17
CA TYR A 364 -8.34 5.79 -17.15
C TYR A 364 -6.98 5.79 -16.47
N ASN A 365 -6.05 4.95 -16.94
CA ASN A 365 -4.63 5.19 -16.75
C ASN A 365 -4.15 6.15 -17.85
N THR A 366 -3.35 7.16 -17.48
CA THR A 366 -2.71 8.03 -18.46
C THR A 366 -1.35 7.46 -18.82
N VAL A 367 -1.08 7.27 -20.11
CA VAL A 367 0.15 6.66 -20.63
C VAL A 367 0.76 7.55 -21.69
N GLY A 368 2.08 7.77 -21.62
CA GLY A 368 2.87 8.44 -22.65
C GLY A 368 4.26 7.80 -22.76
N GLU A 369 4.95 8.00 -23.87
CA GLU A 369 6.20 7.31 -24.17
C GLU A 369 7.26 8.25 -24.76
N ILE A 370 8.52 7.96 -24.46
CA ILE A 370 9.69 8.40 -25.22
C ILE A 370 10.26 7.13 -25.85
N LYS A 371 10.13 7.02 -27.19
CA LYS A 371 10.54 5.84 -27.91
C LYS A 371 12.05 5.66 -27.91
N GLY A 372 12.49 4.43 -27.65
CA GLY A 372 13.90 4.07 -27.64
C GLY A 372 14.54 4.13 -29.04
N SER A 373 15.82 4.50 -29.09
CA SER A 373 16.59 4.63 -30.33
C SER A 373 17.16 3.30 -30.83
N GLU A 374 17.49 2.35 -29.93
CA GLU A 374 18.14 1.09 -30.27
C GLU A 374 17.25 -0.13 -30.01
N LYS A 375 16.52 -0.10 -28.88
CA LYS A 375 15.66 -1.20 -28.41
C LYS A 375 14.23 -0.70 -28.11
N PRO A 376 13.50 -0.22 -29.15
CA PRO A 376 12.20 0.44 -28.96
C PRO A 376 11.11 -0.46 -28.40
N ASP A 377 11.26 -1.78 -28.48
CA ASP A 377 10.33 -2.79 -27.96
C ASP A 377 10.68 -3.28 -26.56
N GLU A 378 11.73 -2.74 -25.92
CA GLU A 378 12.07 -2.98 -24.54
C GLU A 378 11.70 -1.73 -23.72
N PHE A 379 11.14 -1.94 -22.50
CA PHE A 379 10.50 -0.87 -21.75
C PHE A 379 11.15 -0.65 -20.37
N VAL A 380 11.27 0.61 -20.00
CA VAL A 380 11.43 1.08 -18.61
C VAL A 380 10.16 1.83 -18.26
N VAL A 381 9.41 1.38 -17.27
CA VAL A 381 8.16 2.01 -16.83
C VAL A 381 8.43 2.84 -15.59
N ILE A 382 8.01 4.09 -15.59
CA ILE A 382 8.01 4.94 -14.39
C ILE A 382 6.60 5.45 -14.16
N GLY A 383 6.14 5.46 -12.90
CA GLY A 383 4.76 5.81 -12.63
C GLY A 383 4.48 6.22 -11.18
N ALA A 384 3.25 6.65 -11.00
CA ALA A 384 2.61 6.99 -9.73
C ALA A 384 1.10 6.82 -9.90
N HIS A 385 0.35 6.73 -8.79
CA HIS A 385 -1.10 6.81 -8.95
C HIS A 385 -1.60 8.26 -8.98
N LEU A 386 -2.68 8.48 -9.72
CA LEU A 386 -3.31 9.78 -9.92
C LEU A 386 -4.54 9.98 -9.04
N ASP A 387 -5.23 8.90 -8.70
CA ASP A 387 -6.36 8.93 -7.78
C ASP A 387 -5.93 9.28 -6.35
N SER A 388 -6.87 9.68 -5.53
CA SER A 388 -6.65 10.05 -4.12
C SER A 388 -7.92 9.86 -3.31
N TRP A 389 -7.79 9.83 -1.99
CA TRP A 389 -8.94 10.04 -1.11
C TRP A 389 -9.43 11.50 -1.18
N ASP A 390 -10.65 11.71 -0.73
CA ASP A 390 -11.46 12.91 -0.98
C ASP A 390 -11.78 13.76 0.27
N LEU A 391 -11.14 13.48 1.41
CA LEU A 391 -11.22 14.36 2.59
C LEU A 391 -10.28 15.56 2.52
N GLY A 392 -9.11 15.37 1.92
CA GLY A 392 -8.13 16.41 1.60
C GLY A 392 -8.14 16.73 0.10
N GLN A 393 -7.04 17.27 -0.38
CA GLN A 393 -6.83 17.59 -1.79
C GLN A 393 -6.13 16.47 -2.57
N GLY A 394 -5.65 15.41 -1.87
CA GLY A 394 -4.87 14.35 -2.49
C GLY A 394 -3.49 14.84 -2.96
N THR A 395 -2.90 15.79 -2.25
CA THR A 395 -1.61 16.39 -2.66
C THR A 395 -0.47 15.43 -2.40
N THR A 396 -0.32 14.98 -1.15
CA THR A 396 0.79 14.11 -0.76
C THR A 396 0.53 12.65 -1.14
N ASP A 397 -0.75 12.28 -1.32
CA ASP A 397 -1.23 10.95 -1.66
C ASP A 397 -2.22 10.99 -2.84
N ASN A 398 -1.79 10.91 -4.11
CA ASN A 398 -0.40 10.92 -4.58
C ASN A 398 -0.20 11.96 -5.70
N GLY A 399 -0.71 13.17 -5.50
CA GLY A 399 -0.46 14.31 -6.41
C GLY A 399 1.04 14.59 -6.57
N THR A 400 1.82 14.47 -5.47
CA THR A 400 3.28 14.64 -5.49
C THR A 400 3.95 13.65 -6.43
N GLY A 401 3.64 12.37 -6.32
CA GLY A 401 4.19 11.35 -7.21
C GLY A 401 3.77 11.57 -8.67
N SER A 402 2.50 11.85 -8.92
CA SER A 402 1.99 12.16 -10.26
C SER A 402 2.72 13.34 -10.89
N CYS A 403 2.98 14.41 -10.13
CA CYS A 403 3.72 15.58 -10.63
C CYS A 403 5.23 15.34 -10.76
N VAL A 404 5.84 14.47 -9.94
CA VAL A 404 7.21 13.98 -10.14
C VAL A 404 7.32 13.25 -11.47
N ILE A 405 6.38 12.38 -11.82
CA ILE A 405 6.38 11.67 -13.11
C ILE A 405 6.15 12.63 -14.28
N LEU A 406 5.28 13.64 -14.15
CA LEU A 406 5.11 14.68 -15.17
C LEU A 406 6.39 15.53 -15.34
N GLU A 407 7.12 15.82 -14.28
CA GLU A 407 8.40 16.54 -14.37
C GLU A 407 9.48 15.68 -15.06
N CYS A 408 9.52 14.38 -14.78
CA CYS A 408 10.36 13.45 -15.53
C CYS A 408 9.99 13.44 -17.03
N ALA A 409 8.70 13.46 -17.35
CA ALA A 409 8.23 13.56 -18.73
C ALA A 409 8.69 14.87 -19.41
N ARG A 410 8.63 16.00 -18.68
CA ARG A 410 9.08 17.29 -19.16
C ARG A 410 10.57 17.28 -19.54
N ILE A 411 11.44 16.91 -18.59
CA ILE A 411 12.89 16.96 -18.83
C ILE A 411 13.35 15.93 -19.87
N LEU A 412 12.83 14.69 -19.82
CA LEU A 412 13.25 13.67 -20.77
C LEU A 412 12.67 13.96 -22.17
N GLY A 413 11.48 14.56 -22.27
CA GLY A 413 10.92 15.09 -23.51
C GLY A 413 11.76 16.23 -24.10
N GLU A 414 12.23 17.16 -23.26
CA GLU A 414 13.13 18.25 -23.70
C GLU A 414 14.47 17.71 -24.22
N LEU A 415 15.07 16.74 -23.54
CA LEU A 415 16.28 16.06 -24.00
C LEU A 415 16.07 15.38 -25.35
N THR A 416 14.90 14.76 -25.55
CA THR A 416 14.52 14.13 -26.82
C THR A 416 14.44 15.14 -27.95
N ARG A 417 13.87 16.34 -27.72
CA ARG A 417 13.87 17.44 -28.71
C ARG A 417 15.28 17.93 -29.05
N GLN A 418 16.22 17.81 -28.12
CA GLN A 418 17.64 18.12 -28.32
C GLN A 418 18.43 16.95 -28.97
N GLY A 419 17.78 15.89 -29.39
CA GLY A 419 18.40 14.72 -30.05
C GLY A 419 18.95 13.66 -29.08
N VAL A 420 18.76 13.81 -27.76
CA VAL A 420 19.20 12.83 -26.77
C VAL A 420 18.04 11.87 -26.47
N ARG A 421 18.13 10.65 -27.00
CA ARG A 421 17.12 9.60 -26.80
C ARG A 421 17.66 8.44 -25.97
N PRO A 422 16.82 7.83 -25.10
CA PRO A 422 17.19 6.59 -24.43
C PRO A 422 17.33 5.45 -25.44
N LYS A 423 18.11 4.41 -25.12
CA LYS A 423 18.21 3.19 -25.95
C LYS A 423 16.90 2.38 -25.92
N ARG A 424 16.27 2.23 -24.76
CA ARG A 424 14.97 1.59 -24.55
C ARG A 424 13.86 2.63 -24.44
N THR A 425 12.65 2.24 -24.76
CA THR A 425 11.47 3.08 -24.55
C THR A 425 11.24 3.34 -23.06
N ILE A 426 11.16 4.62 -22.67
CA ILE A 426 10.69 5.00 -21.34
C ILE A 426 9.20 5.29 -21.43
N ARG A 427 8.42 4.57 -20.64
CA ARG A 427 6.96 4.72 -20.56
C ARG A 427 6.58 5.34 -19.23
N PHE A 428 5.81 6.41 -19.30
CA PHE A 428 5.27 7.18 -18.18
C PHE A 428 3.83 6.74 -17.95
N VAL A 429 3.49 6.31 -16.73
CA VAL A 429 2.14 5.83 -16.43
C VAL A 429 1.64 6.48 -15.15
N LEU A 430 0.48 7.13 -15.23
CA LEU A 430 -0.27 7.57 -14.07
C LEU A 430 -1.47 6.64 -13.89
N TYR A 431 -1.39 5.83 -12.85
CA TYR A 431 -2.39 4.80 -12.53
C TYR A 431 -3.60 5.41 -11.84
N THR A 432 -4.74 4.71 -11.88
CA THR A 432 -5.94 5.10 -11.13
C THR A 432 -6.55 3.90 -10.42
N GLY A 433 -7.25 4.13 -9.32
CA GLY A 433 -7.80 3.05 -8.50
C GLY A 433 -6.76 2.29 -7.67
N GLU A 434 -5.63 2.91 -7.37
CA GLU A 434 -4.63 2.41 -6.43
C GLU A 434 -5.24 2.27 -5.05
N GLU A 435 -5.86 3.34 -4.56
CA GLU A 435 -6.46 3.52 -3.24
C GLU A 435 -7.50 2.46 -2.85
N GLN A 436 -8.12 1.83 -3.82
CA GLN A 436 -9.09 0.76 -3.60
C GLN A 436 -8.49 -0.63 -3.84
N GLY A 437 -7.21 -0.71 -4.18
CA GLY A 437 -6.42 -1.94 -4.25
C GLY A 437 -5.74 -2.19 -5.59
N LEU A 438 -4.98 -1.24 -6.12
CA LEU A 438 -4.10 -1.39 -7.29
C LEU A 438 -4.87 -1.76 -8.57
N HIS A 439 -6.09 -1.25 -8.76
CA HIS A 439 -6.93 -1.71 -9.88
C HIS A 439 -6.35 -1.28 -11.23
N GLY A 440 -5.97 -0.02 -11.40
CA GLY A 440 -5.45 0.49 -12.66
C GLY A 440 -4.13 -0.14 -13.07
N SER A 441 -3.19 -0.31 -12.13
CA SER A 441 -1.91 -0.96 -12.46
C SER A 441 -2.07 -2.45 -12.79
N ARG A 442 -3.03 -3.15 -12.16
CA ARG A 442 -3.36 -4.53 -12.54
C ARG A 442 -3.96 -4.61 -13.94
N GLN A 443 -4.89 -3.71 -14.27
CA GLN A 443 -5.47 -3.63 -15.61
C GLN A 443 -4.41 -3.27 -16.66
N TYR A 444 -3.49 -2.35 -16.33
CA TYR A 444 -2.35 -2.02 -17.18
C TYR A 444 -1.47 -3.27 -17.47
N VAL A 445 -1.07 -3.98 -16.43
CA VAL A 445 -0.22 -5.17 -16.56
C VAL A 445 -0.93 -6.28 -17.37
N GLU A 446 -2.22 -6.51 -17.17
CA GLU A 446 -2.98 -7.50 -17.92
C GLU A 446 -3.10 -7.10 -19.41
N LYS A 447 -3.39 -5.82 -19.69
CA LYS A 447 -3.46 -5.28 -21.05
C LYS A 447 -2.13 -5.41 -21.80
N HIS A 448 -1.02 -5.16 -21.10
CA HIS A 448 0.34 -5.20 -21.62
C HIS A 448 1.09 -6.50 -21.33
N LYS A 449 0.38 -7.58 -21.06
CA LYS A 449 0.97 -8.87 -20.64
C LYS A 449 2.02 -9.41 -21.59
N ALA A 450 1.82 -9.22 -22.91
CA ALA A 450 2.79 -9.63 -23.92
C ALA A 450 4.09 -8.81 -23.90
N GLU A 451 4.08 -7.61 -23.31
CA GLU A 451 5.24 -6.72 -23.19
C GLU A 451 6.00 -6.95 -21.88
N MET A 452 5.40 -7.63 -20.88
CA MET A 452 6.05 -7.86 -19.59
C MET A 452 7.41 -8.59 -19.69
N PRO A 453 7.59 -9.60 -20.58
CA PRO A 453 8.91 -10.18 -20.81
C PRO A 453 9.97 -9.19 -21.33
N LYS A 454 9.56 -8.11 -21.98
CA LYS A 454 10.41 -7.05 -22.52
C LYS A 454 10.47 -5.80 -21.64
N THR A 455 9.83 -5.81 -20.48
CA THR A 455 9.86 -4.71 -19.51
C THR A 455 11.00 -4.94 -18.53
N SER A 456 11.98 -4.03 -18.50
CA SER A 456 13.18 -4.13 -17.64
C SER A 456 12.84 -3.89 -16.18
N VAL A 457 12.03 -2.86 -15.90
CA VAL A 457 11.68 -2.43 -14.54
C VAL A 457 10.41 -1.59 -14.55
N SER A 458 9.70 -1.57 -13.42
CA SER A 458 8.73 -0.54 -13.05
C SER A 458 9.21 0.20 -11.81
N LEU A 459 9.35 1.53 -11.89
CA LEU A 459 9.72 2.42 -10.79
C LEU A 459 8.50 3.24 -10.38
N VAL A 460 8.17 3.28 -9.07
CA VAL A 460 6.99 3.97 -8.57
C VAL A 460 7.37 4.97 -7.48
N HIS A 461 6.85 6.20 -7.58
CA HIS A 461 6.98 7.25 -6.58
C HIS A 461 5.65 7.42 -5.84
N ASP A 462 5.61 7.03 -4.55
CA ASP A 462 4.36 6.95 -3.79
C ASP A 462 4.59 6.93 -2.27
N THR A 463 5.20 7.98 -1.72
CA THR A 463 5.31 8.16 -0.26
C THR A 463 5.39 9.65 0.10
N GLY A 464 4.47 10.43 -0.45
CA GLY A 464 4.27 11.82 -0.08
C GLY A 464 5.37 12.77 -0.55
N THR A 465 5.70 13.74 0.31
CA THR A 465 6.57 14.89 0.00
C THR A 465 8.00 14.72 0.48
N GLY A 466 8.35 13.55 1.01
CA GLY A 466 9.68 13.28 1.55
C GLY A 466 10.74 13.07 0.47
N ARG A 467 11.99 13.42 0.82
CA ARG A 467 13.12 13.18 -0.06
C ARG A 467 13.30 11.68 -0.37
N VAL A 468 13.61 11.36 -1.61
CA VAL A 468 13.92 9.99 -2.04
C VAL A 468 15.31 9.60 -1.54
N LYS A 469 15.37 8.61 -0.66
CA LYS A 469 16.60 8.07 -0.06
C LYS A 469 17.16 6.89 -0.86
N GLY A 470 16.32 6.19 -1.60
CA GLY A 470 16.70 5.01 -2.38
C GLY A 470 15.52 4.30 -3.01
N PHE A 471 15.79 3.08 -3.48
CA PHE A 471 14.76 2.17 -3.99
C PHE A 471 14.75 0.85 -3.20
N ALA A 472 13.55 0.29 -3.02
CA ALA A 472 13.35 -1.03 -2.44
C ALA A 472 13.38 -2.09 -3.55
N LEU A 473 14.42 -2.92 -3.59
CA LEU A 473 14.69 -3.88 -4.68
C LEU A 473 14.00 -5.24 -4.50
N MET A 474 13.16 -5.40 -3.51
CA MET A 474 12.40 -6.63 -3.29
C MET A 474 13.28 -7.90 -3.19
N GLY A 475 14.44 -7.77 -2.56
CA GLY A 475 15.41 -8.86 -2.35
C GLY A 475 16.40 -9.13 -3.50
N ARG A 476 16.40 -8.34 -4.58
CA ARG A 476 17.21 -8.59 -5.79
C ARG A 476 18.63 -8.05 -5.66
N GLU A 477 19.52 -8.86 -5.08
CA GLU A 477 20.94 -8.51 -4.95
C GLU A 477 21.65 -8.33 -6.30
N ALA A 478 21.28 -9.12 -7.31
CA ALA A 478 21.86 -8.98 -8.65
C ALA A 478 21.53 -7.61 -9.28
N VAL A 479 20.34 -7.08 -9.05
CA VAL A 479 19.97 -5.72 -9.46
C VAL A 479 20.80 -4.67 -8.74
N ARG A 480 21.04 -4.85 -7.43
CA ARG A 480 21.87 -3.92 -6.64
C ARG A 480 23.27 -3.81 -7.23
N LYS A 481 23.89 -4.94 -7.55
CA LYS A 481 25.25 -4.97 -8.17
C LYS A 481 25.31 -4.21 -9.51
N VAL A 482 24.22 -4.24 -10.30
CA VAL A 482 24.13 -3.51 -11.57
C VAL A 482 23.89 -2.02 -11.34
N LEU A 483 22.97 -1.65 -10.42
CA LEU A 483 22.52 -0.26 -10.30
C LEU A 483 23.37 0.59 -9.33
N ASP A 484 24.05 0.03 -8.32
CA ASP A 484 24.87 0.81 -7.39
C ASP A 484 25.90 1.70 -8.12
N PRO A 485 26.71 1.19 -9.10
CA PRO A 485 27.62 2.04 -9.84
C PRO A 485 26.93 3.03 -10.78
N GLU A 486 25.78 2.67 -11.34
CA GLU A 486 25.03 3.53 -12.25
C GLU A 486 24.43 4.76 -11.58
N LEU A 487 24.04 4.63 -10.31
CA LEU A 487 23.35 5.68 -9.54
C LEU A 487 24.31 6.47 -8.62
N ALA A 488 25.62 6.27 -8.75
CA ALA A 488 26.62 6.94 -7.92
C ALA A 488 26.56 8.48 -8.03
N SER A 489 26.18 9.02 -9.19
CA SER A 489 25.98 10.46 -9.42
C SER A 489 24.88 11.09 -8.54
N LEU A 490 23.95 10.29 -8.03
CA LEU A 490 22.84 10.73 -7.18
C LEU A 490 23.23 10.95 -5.71
N ALA A 491 24.41 10.50 -5.28
CA ALA A 491 24.85 10.61 -3.88
C ALA A 491 24.85 12.08 -3.38
N GLY A 492 25.24 13.02 -4.24
CA GLY A 492 25.22 14.46 -3.96
C GLY A 492 23.83 15.06 -3.70
N LEU A 493 22.75 14.34 -4.07
CA LEU A 493 21.36 14.73 -3.82
C LEU A 493 20.80 14.17 -2.51
N GLY A 494 21.62 13.45 -1.72
CA GLY A 494 21.17 12.76 -0.52
C GLY A 494 20.46 11.42 -0.81
N PHE A 495 20.69 10.86 -1.98
CA PHE A 495 20.33 9.49 -2.30
C PHE A 495 21.29 8.54 -1.58
N GLU A 496 20.77 7.70 -0.68
CA GLU A 496 21.56 6.81 0.18
C GLU A 496 21.85 5.44 -0.48
N GLY A 497 21.19 5.15 -1.61
CA GLY A 497 21.44 3.95 -2.42
C GLY A 497 20.25 2.98 -2.47
N LEU A 498 20.55 1.68 -2.52
CA LEU A 498 19.57 0.64 -2.80
C LEU A 498 19.34 -0.27 -1.58
N SER A 499 18.08 -0.54 -1.28
CA SER A 499 17.65 -1.38 -0.17
C SER A 499 17.15 -2.73 -0.70
N LEU A 500 17.57 -3.84 -0.09
CA LEU A 500 17.05 -5.17 -0.42
C LEU A 500 15.71 -5.48 0.25
N ARG A 501 15.17 -4.56 1.05
CA ARG A 501 13.91 -4.78 1.76
C ARG A 501 12.73 -4.93 0.81
N PHE A 502 11.71 -5.63 1.30
CA PHE A 502 10.43 -5.71 0.63
C PHE A 502 9.59 -4.47 0.95
N SER A 503 9.06 -3.85 -0.07
CA SER A 503 8.05 -2.81 0.02
C SER A 503 6.72 -3.32 -0.55
N GLY A 504 5.62 -2.81 -0.04
CA GLY A 504 4.28 -3.15 -0.52
C GLY A 504 3.36 -1.95 -0.42
N GLY A 505 2.14 -2.08 -0.93
CA GLY A 505 1.11 -1.06 -0.79
C GLY A 505 1.11 -0.03 -1.91
N SER A 506 1.72 -0.32 -3.10
CA SER A 506 1.66 0.57 -4.25
C SER A 506 1.79 -0.20 -5.59
N ASP A 507 1.64 0.49 -6.71
CA ASP A 507 1.47 -0.03 -8.07
C ASP A 507 2.61 -0.91 -8.60
N HIS A 508 3.85 -0.74 -8.09
CA HIS A 508 4.99 -1.60 -8.41
C HIS A 508 4.70 -3.10 -8.15
N GLN A 509 3.79 -3.40 -7.21
CA GLN A 509 3.42 -4.78 -6.87
C GLN A 509 2.69 -5.50 -7.99
N SER A 510 1.97 -4.78 -8.86
CA SER A 510 1.29 -5.37 -10.01
C SER A 510 2.28 -5.96 -11.01
N PHE A 511 3.43 -5.31 -11.21
CA PHE A 511 4.52 -5.80 -12.07
C PHE A 511 5.26 -6.99 -11.44
N GLU A 512 5.49 -6.94 -10.13
CA GLU A 512 6.12 -8.03 -9.39
C GLU A 512 5.38 -9.37 -9.56
N GLY A 513 4.07 -9.31 -9.72
CA GLY A 513 3.22 -10.48 -9.98
C GLY A 513 3.51 -11.16 -11.33
N THR A 514 4.14 -10.46 -12.28
CA THR A 514 4.51 -10.97 -13.62
C THR A 514 6.00 -11.33 -13.74
N GLY A 515 6.77 -11.19 -12.65
CA GLY A 515 8.21 -11.38 -12.65
C GLY A 515 9.01 -10.17 -13.17
N VAL A 516 8.36 -9.07 -13.51
CA VAL A 516 9.04 -7.79 -13.79
C VAL A 516 9.51 -7.18 -12.48
N PRO A 517 10.78 -6.75 -12.36
CA PRO A 517 11.24 -5.99 -11.19
C PRO A 517 10.40 -4.74 -10.97
N GLY A 518 9.70 -4.64 -9.85
CA GLY A 518 8.90 -3.51 -9.45
C GLY A 518 9.48 -2.87 -8.19
N PHE A 519 9.89 -1.60 -8.27
CA PHE A 519 10.55 -0.90 -7.18
C PHE A 519 9.80 0.35 -6.77
N ALA A 520 9.53 0.47 -5.46
CA ALA A 520 9.05 1.71 -4.88
C ALA A 520 10.21 2.59 -4.43
N CYS A 521 10.05 3.90 -4.56
CA CYS A 521 10.90 4.86 -3.88
C CYS A 521 10.83 4.64 -2.37
N VAL A 522 11.97 4.63 -1.71
CA VAL A 522 12.06 4.74 -0.25
C VAL A 522 12.25 6.21 0.07
N GLN A 523 11.19 6.84 0.55
CA GLN A 523 11.18 8.26 0.85
C GLN A 523 11.23 8.50 2.37
N GLU A 524 11.66 9.68 2.75
CA GLU A 524 11.50 10.19 4.10
C GLU A 524 9.99 10.24 4.42
N PRO A 525 9.48 9.59 5.49
CA PRO A 525 8.04 9.56 5.75
C PRO A 525 7.46 10.91 6.17
N ASP A 526 8.28 11.82 6.68
CA ASP A 526 7.98 13.22 7.00
C ASP A 526 6.51 13.45 7.44
N GLU A 527 5.81 14.39 6.79
CA GLU A 527 4.39 14.69 7.03
C GLU A 527 3.46 13.58 6.55
N TYR A 528 3.89 12.70 5.63
CA TYR A 528 3.04 11.67 5.04
C TYR A 528 2.40 10.74 6.08
N ARG A 529 3.09 10.46 7.18
CA ARG A 529 2.54 9.73 8.33
C ARG A 529 1.31 10.39 8.94
N LEU A 530 1.11 11.70 8.74
CA LEU A 530 -0.04 12.47 9.20
C LEU A 530 -1.09 12.65 8.09
N THR A 531 -0.64 12.89 6.85
CA THR A 531 -1.52 13.27 5.73
C THR A 531 -2.15 12.08 5.01
N HIS A 532 -1.48 10.92 4.95
CA HIS A 532 -1.94 9.72 4.25
C HIS A 532 -3.39 9.38 4.62
N HIS A 533 -4.31 9.45 3.65
CA HIS A 533 -5.75 9.22 3.72
C HIS A 533 -6.53 10.19 4.63
N THR A 534 -5.97 11.34 5.04
CA THR A 534 -6.64 12.26 5.96
C THR A 534 -7.08 13.57 5.33
N GLN A 535 -7.91 14.32 6.07
CA GLN A 535 -8.33 15.68 5.69
C GLN A 535 -7.18 16.71 5.64
N THR A 536 -5.98 16.34 6.14
CA THR A 536 -4.81 17.23 6.14
C THR A 536 -3.89 17.01 4.94
N ASP A 537 -4.30 16.20 3.98
CA ASP A 537 -3.59 16.02 2.72
C ASP A 537 -3.86 17.18 1.77
N THR A 538 -3.13 18.28 1.99
CA THR A 538 -3.32 19.57 1.34
C THR A 538 -2.02 20.11 0.75
N PHE A 539 -2.11 21.06 -0.20
CA PHE A 539 -0.98 21.61 -0.95
C PHE A 539 0.11 22.22 -0.06
N ASP A 540 -0.24 22.84 1.05
CA ASP A 540 0.70 23.43 2.02
C ASP A 540 1.61 22.39 2.72
N LYS A 541 1.38 21.10 2.52
CA LYS A 541 2.27 20.01 2.97
C LYS A 541 3.36 19.67 1.96
N ALA A 542 3.26 20.16 0.72
CA ALA A 542 4.25 19.90 -0.32
C ALA A 542 5.58 20.59 0.00
N LYS A 543 6.69 19.87 -0.18
CA LYS A 543 8.06 20.37 0.06
C LYS A 543 8.83 20.38 -1.25
N GLU A 544 8.81 21.53 -1.93
CA GLU A 544 9.44 21.70 -3.25
C GLU A 544 10.85 21.14 -3.35
N PRO A 545 11.81 21.42 -2.43
CA PRO A 545 13.18 20.91 -2.56
C PRO A 545 13.26 19.39 -2.60
N ASN A 546 12.39 18.72 -1.84
CA ASN A 546 12.33 17.25 -1.79
C ASN A 546 11.71 16.66 -3.06
N LEU A 547 10.66 17.30 -3.57
CA LEU A 547 9.96 16.85 -4.78
C LEU A 547 10.81 17.05 -6.03
N VAL A 548 11.53 18.19 -6.11
CA VAL A 548 12.54 18.44 -7.16
C VAL A 548 13.63 17.36 -7.09
N GLN A 549 14.14 17.05 -5.91
CA GLN A 549 15.09 15.95 -5.73
C GLN A 549 14.49 14.59 -6.17
N GLY A 550 13.24 14.31 -5.83
CA GLY A 550 12.53 13.10 -6.28
C GLY A 550 12.48 12.99 -7.81
N ALA A 551 12.16 14.09 -8.50
CA ALA A 551 12.15 14.12 -9.96
C ALA A 551 13.56 13.93 -10.56
N GLN A 552 14.59 14.52 -9.97
CA GLN A 552 16.00 14.31 -10.36
C GLN A 552 16.38 12.83 -10.24
N VAL A 553 16.10 12.21 -9.11
CA VAL A 553 16.40 10.79 -8.85
C VAL A 553 15.65 9.88 -9.84
N MET A 554 14.36 10.11 -10.04
CA MET A 554 13.54 9.29 -10.93
C MET A 554 13.98 9.44 -12.39
N ALA A 555 14.21 10.66 -12.89
CA ALA A 555 14.59 10.91 -14.28
C ALA A 555 15.99 10.33 -14.60
N VAL A 556 16.97 10.54 -13.72
CA VAL A 556 18.32 9.96 -13.87
C VAL A 556 18.23 8.43 -13.86
N THR A 557 17.53 7.86 -12.88
CA THR A 557 17.40 6.38 -12.79
C THR A 557 16.74 5.79 -14.03
N ALA A 558 15.64 6.40 -14.51
CA ALA A 558 14.95 5.93 -15.71
C ALA A 558 15.88 5.98 -16.96
N MET A 559 16.62 7.07 -17.14
CA MET A 559 17.57 7.22 -18.26
C MET A 559 18.73 6.22 -18.14
N ARG A 560 19.29 6.03 -16.95
CA ARG A 560 20.37 5.07 -16.71
C ARG A 560 19.91 3.63 -17.01
N VAL A 561 18.77 3.20 -16.49
CA VAL A 561 18.23 1.86 -16.77
C VAL A 561 17.88 1.68 -18.24
N ALA A 562 17.33 2.70 -18.89
CA ALA A 562 17.01 2.63 -20.31
C ALA A 562 18.25 2.49 -21.21
N ASN A 563 19.41 2.97 -20.76
CA ASN A 563 20.67 2.93 -21.47
C ASN A 563 21.58 1.74 -21.11
N LEU A 564 21.16 0.88 -20.18
CA LEU A 564 21.92 -0.34 -19.86
C LEU A 564 22.08 -1.24 -21.10
N PRO A 565 23.20 -1.96 -21.25
CA PRO A 565 23.36 -2.92 -22.34
C PRO A 565 22.28 -4.00 -22.29
N GLU A 566 22.00 -4.55 -21.11
CA GLU A 566 21.00 -5.59 -20.87
C GLU A 566 19.87 -5.09 -19.97
N MET A 567 18.72 -5.79 -20.01
CA MET A 567 17.64 -5.58 -19.02
C MET A 567 18.11 -5.97 -17.63
N LEU A 568 17.45 -5.40 -16.60
CA LEU A 568 17.75 -5.75 -15.21
C LEU A 568 17.48 -7.24 -14.92
N PRO A 569 18.32 -7.87 -14.07
CA PRO A 569 18.09 -9.24 -13.60
C PRO A 569 16.73 -9.38 -12.91
N ARG A 570 16.03 -10.50 -13.13
CA ARG A 570 14.68 -10.74 -12.61
C ARG A 570 14.66 -11.64 -11.37
N GLU A 571 15.76 -12.39 -11.14
CA GLU A 571 15.84 -13.40 -10.12
C GLU A 571 15.65 -12.80 -8.73
N ARG A 572 14.89 -13.53 -7.92
CA ARG A 572 14.74 -13.29 -6.47
C ARG A 572 15.37 -14.45 -5.71
N PRO A 573 15.87 -14.21 -4.48
CA PRO A 573 16.24 -15.30 -3.59
C PRO A 573 15.04 -16.25 -3.36
N GLU A 574 15.31 -17.55 -3.33
CA GLU A 574 14.30 -18.55 -2.96
C GLU A 574 13.72 -18.23 -1.57
N GLY A 575 12.39 -18.26 -1.45
CA GLY A 575 11.68 -17.93 -0.21
C GLY A 575 11.41 -16.44 0.02
N ALA A 576 11.89 -15.53 -0.83
CA ALA A 576 11.64 -14.09 -0.74
C ALA A 576 10.20 -13.68 -1.12
N GLY A 577 9.43 -14.55 -1.76
CA GLY A 577 7.99 -14.38 -1.99
C GLY A 577 7.22 -14.87 -0.77
N GLY A 578 6.69 -13.97 0.05
CA GLY A 578 5.71 -14.36 1.08
C GLY A 578 4.61 -15.18 0.41
N ARG A 579 4.34 -16.38 0.94
CA ARG A 579 3.22 -17.23 0.56
C ARG A 579 1.92 -16.40 0.53
N ARG A 580 1.60 -15.81 -0.59
CA ARG A 580 0.21 -15.63 -0.97
C ARG A 580 -0.18 -16.95 -1.59
N GLY A 581 -1.16 -17.62 -0.95
CA GLY A 581 -1.68 -18.86 -1.44
C GLY A 581 -2.00 -18.77 -2.93
N GLU A 582 -1.23 -19.45 -3.72
CA GLU A 582 -1.73 -20.14 -4.89
C GLU A 582 -2.71 -21.18 -4.36
N SER A 583 -3.94 -20.78 -4.15
CA SER A 583 -5.04 -21.68 -4.38
C SER A 583 -5.09 -21.88 -5.90
N PRO A 584 -4.74 -23.04 -6.42
CA PRO A 584 -5.13 -23.36 -7.77
C PRO A 584 -6.66 -23.26 -7.78
N ARG A 585 -7.20 -22.25 -8.46
CA ARG A 585 -8.58 -22.31 -8.94
C ARG A 585 -8.63 -23.56 -9.80
N LYS A 586 -9.15 -24.63 -9.22
CA LYS A 586 -9.82 -25.67 -9.98
C LYS A 586 -11.07 -25.01 -10.57
N ALA A 587 -10.85 -24.26 -11.65
CA ALA A 587 -11.89 -23.95 -12.60
C ALA A 587 -11.92 -25.12 -13.58
N GLU A 588 -13.15 -25.52 -13.86
CA GLU A 588 -13.53 -26.41 -14.95
C GLU A 588 -13.55 -27.91 -14.66
N GLY A 589 -14.73 -28.40 -14.58
CA GLY A 589 -15.06 -29.83 -14.52
C GLY A 589 -16.39 -30.16 -13.86
N LYS A 590 -17.27 -29.18 -13.57
CA LYS A 590 -18.57 -29.49 -12.97
C LYS A 590 -19.81 -28.98 -13.73
N GLU A 591 -19.66 -28.19 -14.78
CA GLU A 591 -20.83 -27.78 -15.58
C GLU A 591 -21.11 -28.65 -16.81
N GLU A 592 -20.12 -29.30 -17.41
CA GLU A 592 -20.39 -30.21 -18.54
C GLU A 592 -21.09 -31.52 -18.15
N LYS A 593 -20.98 -31.98 -16.91
CA LYS A 593 -21.68 -33.21 -16.46
C LYS A 593 -23.15 -33.00 -16.03
N LYS A 594 -23.66 -31.79 -16.02
CA LYS A 594 -25.07 -31.51 -15.72
C LYS A 594 -25.93 -31.33 -16.97
N LEU A 595 -25.33 -31.03 -18.12
CA LEU A 595 -26.06 -30.94 -19.39
C LEU A 595 -26.22 -32.29 -20.12
N GLU A 596 -25.34 -33.26 -19.90
CA GLU A 596 -25.48 -34.59 -20.50
C GLU A 596 -26.51 -35.51 -19.81
N LYS A 597 -27.00 -35.16 -18.62
CA LYS A 597 -28.04 -35.94 -17.91
C LYS A 597 -29.45 -35.42 -18.10
N ALA A 598 -29.66 -34.36 -18.86
CA ALA A 598 -30.99 -33.79 -19.12
C ALA A 598 -31.54 -34.11 -20.52
N VAL A 599 -30.82 -34.84 -21.37
CA VAL A 599 -31.25 -35.16 -22.76
C VAL A 599 -31.60 -36.65 -22.95
N VAL A 600 -31.67 -37.43 -21.87
CA VAL A 600 -32.16 -38.83 -21.97
C VAL A 600 -33.29 -39.02 -20.97
N LYS A 601 -34.42 -38.36 -21.20
CA LYS A 601 -35.75 -38.75 -20.76
C LYS A 601 -36.75 -37.77 -21.44
N ASP A 602 -37.14 -38.14 -22.63
CA ASP A 602 -38.51 -38.23 -23.18
C ASP A 602 -38.41 -38.78 -24.61
#